data_dfadca697a4d1e08dc0b3fc146b891be
#
_entry.id   dfadca697a4d1e08dc0b3fc146b891be
#
_cell.length_a   1.000
_cell.length_b   1.000
_cell.length_c   1.000
_cell.angle_alpha   90.00
_cell.angle_beta   90.00
_cell.angle_gamma   90.00
#
_symmetry.space_group_name_H-M   'P 1'
#
loop_
_entity.id
_entity.type
_entity.pdbx_description
1 polymer ?
#
loop_
_entity_poly.entity_id
_entity_poly.type
_entity_poly.pdbx_seq_one_letter_code
_entity_poly.pdbx_strand_id
1 'polypeptide(L)'
;MNMNITNAGDQPRSELAPRRGDRSVVGAESASLTSIYHDDVNIAIWKRKFSSDFEQLIELCVARRPTISIAAAPRDIGQLVQNELGGQSSEALAADIAELSEMFACLFDLETVGLRLTVLRGSMCPRFMWTLSPAV
;
A
#
# COMPACT_ATOMS: atom_id res chain seq x y z
N MET A 1 -48.42 15.88 -49.36
CA MET A 1 -47.63 16.36 -48.19
C MET A 1 -46.81 15.20 -47.69
N ASN A 2 -45.55 15.15 -48.08
CA ASN A 2 -44.62 14.12 -47.59
C ASN A 2 -43.84 14.70 -46.43
N MET A 3 -44.06 14.21 -45.23
CA MET A 3 -43.21 14.46 -44.07
C MET A 3 -42.06 13.46 -44.10
N ASN A 4 -40.89 13.97 -44.45
CA ASN A 4 -39.62 13.27 -44.30
C ASN A 4 -39.25 13.30 -42.82
N ILE A 5 -39.37 12.18 -42.13
CA ILE A 5 -38.81 11.99 -40.80
C ILE A 5 -37.32 11.66 -41.03
N THR A 6 -36.48 12.65 -40.84
CA THR A 6 -35.05 12.49 -40.79
C THR A 6 -34.68 11.76 -39.53
N ASN A 7 -34.17 10.53 -39.69
CA ASN A 7 -33.61 9.69 -38.65
C ASN A 7 -32.45 10.44 -38.02
N ALA A 8 -32.60 10.79 -36.75
CA ALA A 8 -31.49 11.38 -35.97
C ALA A 8 -30.40 10.35 -35.81
N GLY A 9 -29.24 10.72 -36.29
CA GLY A 9 -28.07 9.88 -36.40
C GLY A 9 -27.68 9.22 -35.10
N ASP A 10 -27.41 7.95 -35.28
CA ASP A 10 -26.62 7.13 -34.39
C ASP A 10 -25.27 7.83 -34.16
N GLN A 11 -25.14 8.56 -33.06
CA GLN A 11 -23.84 9.06 -32.65
C GLN A 11 -23.02 7.86 -32.20
N PRO A 12 -21.82 7.65 -32.77
CA PRO A 12 -20.94 6.60 -32.27
C PRO A 12 -20.66 6.91 -30.81
N ARG A 13 -21.01 5.96 -29.93
CA ARG A 13 -20.57 5.97 -28.55
C ARG A 13 -19.09 6.21 -28.56
N SER A 14 -18.67 7.39 -28.08
CA SER A 14 -17.26 7.67 -27.89
C SER A 14 -16.71 6.53 -27.04
N GLU A 15 -15.86 5.73 -27.65
CA GLU A 15 -15.06 4.74 -26.95
C GLU A 15 -14.36 5.50 -25.82
N LEU A 16 -14.87 5.32 -24.60
CA LEU A 16 -14.27 5.91 -23.42
C LEU A 16 -12.83 5.41 -23.38
N ALA A 17 -11.88 6.33 -23.56
CA ALA A 17 -10.48 6.03 -23.37
C ALA A 17 -10.31 5.24 -22.06
N PRO A 18 -9.48 4.20 -22.03
CA PRO A 18 -9.31 3.38 -20.84
C PRO A 18 -9.02 4.28 -19.65
N ARG A 19 -9.83 4.15 -18.61
CA ARG A 19 -9.68 4.95 -17.41
C ARG A 19 -8.31 4.63 -16.81
N ARG A 20 -7.54 5.68 -16.50
CA ARG A 20 -6.28 5.53 -15.79
C ARG A 20 -6.49 4.66 -14.56
N GLY A 21 -5.73 3.57 -14.43
CA GLY A 21 -5.74 2.75 -13.23
C GLY A 21 -6.72 1.57 -13.23
N ASP A 22 -7.04 0.99 -14.38
CA ASP A 22 -7.96 -0.16 -14.45
C ASP A 22 -7.25 -1.51 -14.24
N ARG A 23 -5.93 -1.55 -14.12
CA ARG A 23 -5.14 -2.80 -14.00
C ARG A 23 -4.43 -2.90 -12.66
N SER A 24 -4.48 -4.10 -12.06
CA SER A 24 -3.64 -4.49 -10.94
C SER A 24 -2.50 -5.39 -11.40
N VAL A 25 -1.33 -5.25 -10.79
CA VAL A 25 -0.14 -6.09 -11.03
C VAL A 25 0.25 -6.77 -9.74
N VAL A 26 0.47 -8.09 -9.82
CA VAL A 26 0.87 -8.92 -8.69
C VAL A 26 2.15 -9.67 -9.05
N GLY A 27 3.17 -9.57 -8.24
CA GLY A 27 4.45 -10.26 -8.45
C GLY A 27 5.07 -10.81 -7.19
N ALA A 28 6.02 -11.73 -7.35
CA ALA A 28 6.78 -12.33 -6.26
C ALA A 28 8.05 -11.54 -5.92
N GLU A 29 8.49 -10.69 -6.83
CA GLU A 29 9.67 -9.86 -6.68
C GLU A 29 9.31 -8.42 -6.33
N SER A 30 10.14 -7.76 -5.54
CA SER A 30 9.94 -6.36 -5.16
C SER A 30 9.87 -5.41 -6.35
N ALA A 31 10.57 -5.75 -7.43
CA ALA A 31 10.52 -5.01 -8.69
C ALA A 31 9.11 -4.89 -9.27
N SER A 32 8.19 -5.77 -8.89
CA SER A 32 6.77 -5.68 -9.30
C SER A 32 6.11 -4.37 -8.88
N LEU A 33 6.59 -3.75 -7.80
CA LEU A 33 6.07 -2.48 -7.30
C LEU A 33 6.30 -1.32 -8.26
N THR A 34 7.34 -1.38 -9.11
CA THR A 34 7.61 -0.35 -10.11
C THR A 34 6.52 -0.24 -11.17
N SER A 35 5.69 -1.28 -11.31
CA SER A 35 4.55 -1.27 -12.21
C SER A 35 3.55 -0.16 -11.91
N ILE A 36 3.56 0.40 -10.69
CA ILE A 36 2.68 1.52 -10.30
C ILE A 36 2.92 2.79 -11.13
N TYR A 37 4.07 2.90 -11.79
CA TYR A 37 4.39 4.01 -12.68
C TYR A 37 3.75 3.89 -14.08
N HIS A 38 3.15 2.75 -14.40
CA HIS A 38 2.39 2.61 -15.64
C HIS A 38 1.03 3.30 -15.53
N ASP A 39 0.63 4.02 -16.56
CA ASP A 39 -0.59 4.83 -16.52
C ASP A 39 -1.89 4.02 -16.35
N ASP A 40 -1.87 2.76 -16.75
CA ASP A 40 -2.99 1.83 -16.64
C ASP A 40 -3.01 1.03 -15.33
N VAL A 41 -1.99 1.18 -14.46
CA VAL A 41 -1.87 0.45 -13.19
C VAL A 41 -2.25 1.36 -12.02
N ASN A 42 -3.21 0.92 -11.23
CA ASN A 42 -3.62 1.58 -10.00
C ASN A 42 -3.27 0.80 -8.73
N ILE A 43 -2.93 -0.49 -8.88
CA ILE A 43 -2.55 -1.35 -7.77
C ILE A 43 -1.34 -2.19 -8.19
N ALA A 44 -0.26 -2.10 -7.41
CA ALA A 44 0.89 -2.99 -7.52
C ALA A 44 1.05 -3.75 -6.20
N ILE A 45 1.10 -5.08 -6.27
CA ILE A 45 1.17 -5.96 -5.12
C ILE A 45 2.43 -6.80 -5.21
N TRP A 46 3.28 -6.69 -4.18
CA TRP A 46 4.40 -7.58 -3.97
C TRP A 46 4.02 -8.66 -2.96
N LYS A 47 3.95 -9.92 -3.44
CA LYS A 47 3.74 -11.09 -2.59
C LYS A 47 5.07 -11.53 -1.99
N ARG A 48 5.16 -11.52 -0.67
CA ARG A 48 6.32 -11.98 0.06
C ARG A 48 5.92 -12.84 1.26
N LYS A 49 6.86 -13.63 1.76
CA LYS A 49 6.69 -14.40 2.98
C LYS A 49 7.39 -13.67 4.12
N PHE A 50 6.78 -13.69 5.28
CA PHE A 50 7.45 -13.28 6.51
C PHE A 50 8.47 -14.34 6.94
N SER A 51 9.64 -13.90 7.39
CA SER A 51 10.80 -14.77 7.59
C SER A 51 10.88 -15.42 8.96
N SER A 52 10.00 -15.12 9.94
CA SER A 52 10.15 -15.66 11.30
C SER A 52 8.87 -15.58 12.13
N ASP A 53 8.89 -16.22 13.23
CA ASP A 53 7.98 -16.32 14.41
C ASP A 53 6.83 -15.30 14.46
N PHE A 54 6.07 -15.30 13.38
CA PHE A 54 4.94 -14.40 13.18
C PHE A 54 3.88 -14.61 14.27
N GLU A 55 3.80 -15.82 14.81
CA GLU A 55 2.87 -16.15 15.91
C GLU A 55 3.19 -15.37 17.18
N GLN A 56 4.46 -15.30 17.59
CA GLN A 56 4.87 -14.53 18.77
C GLN A 56 4.63 -13.03 18.58
N LEU A 57 4.82 -12.56 17.36
CA LEU A 57 4.56 -11.18 17.01
C LEU A 57 3.07 -10.85 17.07
N ILE A 58 2.21 -11.73 16.55
CA ILE A 58 0.76 -11.59 16.65
C ILE A 58 0.33 -11.54 18.11
N GLU A 59 0.84 -12.44 18.96
CA GLU A 59 0.54 -12.45 20.37
C GLU A 59 0.95 -11.13 21.05
N LEU A 60 2.14 -10.63 20.76
CA LEU A 60 2.61 -9.35 21.27
C LEU A 60 1.69 -8.20 20.85
N CYS A 61 1.34 -8.13 19.57
CA CYS A 61 0.49 -7.10 19.03
C CYS A 61 -0.94 -7.19 19.59
N VAL A 62 -1.49 -8.38 19.73
CA VAL A 62 -2.82 -8.58 20.31
C VAL A 62 -2.84 -8.18 21.79
N ALA A 63 -1.79 -8.51 22.55
CA ALA A 63 -1.69 -8.18 23.97
C ALA A 63 -1.53 -6.68 24.21
N ARG A 64 -0.67 -6.00 23.46
CA ARG A 64 -0.32 -4.59 23.67
C ARG A 64 -1.18 -3.62 22.87
N ARG A 65 -1.75 -4.06 21.76
CA ARG A 65 -2.55 -3.23 20.83
C ARG A 65 -1.91 -1.89 20.52
N PRO A 66 -0.68 -1.90 20.01
CA PRO A 66 0.02 -0.66 19.74
C PRO A 66 -0.69 0.14 18.65
N THR A 67 -0.70 1.44 18.84
CA THR A 67 -0.98 2.39 17.77
C THR A 67 0.23 3.28 17.64
N ILE A 68 0.98 3.10 16.56
CA ILE A 68 2.22 3.81 16.30
C ILE A 68 2.00 4.69 15.09
N SER A 69 2.41 5.95 15.20
CA SER A 69 2.41 6.90 14.08
C SER A 69 3.75 7.64 14.10
N ILE A 70 4.55 7.40 13.07
CA ILE A 70 5.93 7.89 12.95
C ILE A 70 6.09 8.53 11.58
N ALA A 71 6.78 9.68 11.54
CA ALA A 71 7.29 10.26 10.30
C ALA A 71 8.79 10.50 10.48
N ALA A 72 9.61 9.82 9.68
CA ALA A 72 11.06 9.87 9.81
C ALA A 72 11.76 9.46 8.51
N ALA A 73 13.08 9.63 8.47
CA ALA A 73 13.89 9.05 7.42
C ALA A 73 13.77 7.51 7.43
N PRO A 74 13.73 6.84 6.27
CA PRO A 74 13.53 5.40 6.19
C PRO A 74 14.48 4.60 7.09
N ARG A 75 15.75 5.00 7.15
CA ARG A 75 16.78 4.35 7.96
C ARG A 75 16.50 4.37 9.47
N ASP A 76 15.70 5.32 9.95
CA ASP A 76 15.41 5.52 11.38
C ASP A 76 14.11 4.81 11.80
N ILE A 77 13.25 4.48 10.85
CA ILE A 77 11.91 3.91 11.12
C ILE A 77 12.00 2.62 11.94
N GLY A 78 12.90 1.70 11.57
CA GLY A 78 13.04 0.42 12.26
C GLY A 78 13.38 0.59 13.74
N GLN A 79 14.32 1.46 14.08
CA GLN A 79 14.70 1.74 15.46
C GLN A 79 13.57 2.40 16.24
N LEU A 80 12.86 3.33 15.61
CA LEU A 80 11.72 4.00 16.24
C LEU A 80 10.58 3.03 16.54
N VAL A 81 10.27 2.11 15.61
CA VAL A 81 9.28 1.05 15.82
C VAL A 81 9.71 0.12 16.96
N GLN A 82 10.97 -0.29 17.00
CA GLN A 82 11.49 -1.15 18.05
C GLN A 82 11.41 -0.49 19.42
N ASN A 83 11.71 0.79 19.51
CA ASN A 83 11.59 1.57 20.75
C ASN A 83 10.15 1.63 21.25
N GLU A 84 9.20 1.84 20.35
CA GLU A 84 7.76 1.93 20.69
C GLU A 84 7.17 0.56 21.08
N LEU A 85 7.53 -0.52 20.39
CA LEU A 85 7.03 -1.86 20.68
C LEU A 85 7.72 -2.48 21.90
N GLY A 86 9.02 -2.22 22.07
CA GLY A 86 9.84 -2.81 23.12
C GLY A 86 10.03 -4.33 22.97
N GLY A 87 11.11 -4.84 23.58
CA GLY A 87 11.42 -6.27 23.66
C GLY A 87 12.04 -6.88 22.38
N GLN A 88 12.62 -8.06 22.56
CA GLN A 88 13.32 -8.79 21.49
C GLN A 88 12.37 -9.30 20.40
N SER A 89 11.12 -9.61 20.75
CA SER A 89 10.13 -10.11 19.79
C SER A 89 9.74 -9.10 18.72
N SER A 90 10.06 -7.81 18.92
CA SER A 90 9.76 -6.74 17.96
C SER A 90 10.86 -6.53 16.90
N GLU A 91 12.03 -7.15 17.08
CA GLU A 91 13.17 -6.95 16.16
C GLU A 91 12.85 -7.37 14.72
N ALA A 92 12.24 -8.53 14.55
CA ALA A 92 11.90 -9.04 13.22
C ALA A 92 10.88 -8.14 12.51
N LEU A 93 9.88 -7.63 13.24
CA LEU A 93 8.90 -6.69 12.69
C LEU A 93 9.56 -5.35 12.36
N ALA A 94 10.40 -4.83 13.26
CA ALA A 94 11.10 -3.59 13.04
C ALA A 94 12.01 -3.64 11.82
N ALA A 95 12.73 -4.74 11.63
CA ALA A 95 13.57 -4.99 10.45
C ALA A 95 12.74 -5.05 9.17
N ASP A 96 11.61 -5.74 9.20
CA ASP A 96 10.70 -5.86 8.07
C ASP A 96 10.08 -4.50 7.69
N ILE A 97 9.66 -3.72 8.67
CA ILE A 97 9.13 -2.37 8.46
C ILE A 97 10.22 -1.43 7.93
N ALA A 98 11.46 -1.55 8.41
CA ALA A 98 12.58 -0.78 7.89
C ALA A 98 12.81 -1.05 6.40
N GLU A 99 12.86 -2.33 6.00
CA GLU A 99 13.00 -2.73 4.60
C GLU A 99 11.87 -2.15 3.73
N LEU A 100 10.63 -2.29 4.18
CA LEU A 100 9.47 -1.72 3.48
C LEU A 100 9.55 -0.20 3.34
N SER A 101 10.00 0.48 4.39
CA SER A 101 10.12 1.93 4.41
C SER A 101 11.19 2.41 3.43
N GLU A 102 12.33 1.73 3.37
CA GLU A 102 13.38 2.02 2.40
C GLU A 102 12.94 1.78 0.97
N MET A 103 12.24 0.68 0.72
CA MET A 103 11.71 0.37 -0.59
C MET A 103 10.65 1.38 -1.05
N PHE A 104 9.75 1.78 -0.15
CA PHE A 104 8.74 2.78 -0.43
C PHE A 104 9.37 4.14 -0.73
N ALA A 105 10.36 4.54 0.07
CA ALA A 105 11.10 5.77 -0.15
C ALA A 105 11.86 5.77 -1.49
N CYS A 106 12.49 4.65 -1.83
CA CYS A 106 13.18 4.48 -3.12
C CYS A 106 12.19 4.54 -4.30
N LEU A 107 11.03 3.88 -4.17
CA LEU A 107 10.01 3.82 -5.23
C LEU A 107 9.45 5.21 -5.56
N PHE A 108 9.26 6.05 -4.56
CA PHE A 108 8.66 7.38 -4.72
C PHE A 108 9.64 8.55 -4.56
N ASP A 109 10.93 8.27 -4.46
CA ASP A 109 12.01 9.28 -4.29
C ASP A 109 11.74 10.20 -3.09
N LEU A 110 11.57 9.60 -1.90
CA LEU A 110 11.21 10.30 -0.67
C LEU A 110 12.36 10.33 0.33
N GLU A 111 12.58 11.45 0.97
CA GLU A 111 13.54 11.58 2.09
C GLU A 111 12.90 11.20 3.43
N THR A 112 11.59 11.32 3.54
CA THR A 112 10.82 11.04 4.74
C THR A 112 9.62 10.19 4.40
N VAL A 113 9.33 9.17 5.22
CA VAL A 113 8.15 8.33 5.12
C VAL A 113 7.32 8.39 6.37
N GLY A 114 6.00 8.35 6.20
CA GLY A 114 5.04 8.20 7.27
C GLY A 114 4.66 6.74 7.47
N LEU A 115 4.77 6.24 8.69
CA LEU A 115 4.34 4.92 9.10
C LEU A 115 3.17 5.02 10.08
N ARG A 116 2.13 4.27 9.83
CA ARG A 116 1.07 4.02 10.80
C ARG A 116 0.89 2.53 11.00
N LEU A 117 1.12 2.07 12.23
CA LEU A 117 0.89 0.68 12.63
C LEU A 117 -0.29 0.65 13.61
N THR A 118 -1.30 -0.14 13.29
CA THR A 118 -2.50 -0.27 14.10
C THR A 118 -2.98 -1.71 14.12
N VAL A 119 -3.31 -2.23 15.30
CA VAL A 119 -3.92 -3.55 15.44
C VAL A 119 -5.43 -3.44 15.28
N LEU A 120 -5.96 -4.10 14.28
CA LEU A 120 -7.38 -4.12 13.97
C LEU A 120 -8.04 -5.33 14.64
N ARG A 121 -9.22 -5.12 15.24
CA ARG A 121 -10.03 -6.20 15.85
C ARG A 121 -10.93 -6.92 14.84
N GLY A 122 -10.93 -6.48 13.61
CA GLY A 122 -11.76 -6.99 12.55
C GLY A 122 -11.58 -6.18 11.28
N SER A 123 -12.36 -6.47 10.27
CA SER A 123 -12.37 -5.71 9.03
C SER A 123 -12.88 -4.30 9.31
N MET A 124 -12.02 -3.29 9.24
CA MET A 124 -12.43 -1.89 9.38
C MET A 124 -13.18 -1.35 8.16
N CYS A 125 -12.96 -1.96 7.02
CA CYS A 125 -13.62 -1.58 5.78
C CYS A 125 -13.69 -2.79 4.84
N PRO A 126 -14.83 -3.03 4.15
CA PRO A 126 -14.92 -4.07 3.12
C PRO A 126 -14.09 -3.74 1.86
N ARG A 127 -13.48 -2.58 1.80
CA ARG A 127 -12.58 -2.15 0.72
C ARG A 127 -11.14 -2.06 1.23
N PHE A 128 -10.18 -2.29 0.34
CA PHE A 128 -8.77 -2.13 0.64
C PHE A 128 -8.46 -0.74 1.20
N MET A 129 -7.79 -0.69 2.36
CA MET A 129 -7.15 0.52 2.85
C MET A 129 -5.64 0.35 2.82
N TRP A 130 -4.97 1.25 2.13
CA TRP A 130 -3.51 1.42 2.16
C TRP A 130 -3.16 2.59 3.05
N THR A 131 -2.18 2.40 3.91
CA THR A 131 -1.74 3.42 4.85
C THR A 131 -0.23 3.65 4.81
N LEU A 132 0.31 3.79 3.62
CA LEU A 132 1.57 4.48 3.43
C LEU A 132 1.25 5.75 2.64
N SER A 133 1.27 6.88 3.31
CA SER A 133 1.18 8.19 2.67
C SER A 133 2.54 8.84 2.65
N PRO A 134 2.91 9.55 1.58
CA PRO A 134 4.03 10.47 1.67
C PRO A 134 3.74 11.46 2.81
N ALA A 135 4.71 11.68 3.67
CA ALA A 135 4.61 12.72 4.68
C ALA A 135 4.59 14.08 3.94
N VAL A 136 3.51 14.80 4.09
CA VAL A 136 3.38 16.17 3.57
C VAL A 136 4.07 17.13 4.51
#